data_0723922d0f97c07a01c9465202c4fa0b
#
_entry.id   0723922d0f97c07a01c9465202c4fa0b
#
_cell.length_a   1.000
_cell.length_b   1.000
_cell.length_c   1.000
_cell.angle_alpha   90.00
_cell.angle_beta   90.00
_cell.angle_gamma   90.00
#
_symmetry.space_group_name_H-M   'P 1'
#
loop_
_entity.id
_entity.type
_entity.pdbx_description
1 polymer ?
#
loop_
_entity_poly.entity_id
_entity_poly.type
_entity_poly.pdbx_seq_one_letter_code
_entity_poly.pdbx_strand_id
1 'polypeptide(L)'
;KSLGTGVDPRGLISKYGTDAVRAWAASVAMSSQDVRFDESRVEGYRRFCNKLWNATRLVLSSAGTTPPVPAGAPPPKPQALEDRWILSRLSHSSAVVTAGIEGFKFQDSMAAAYAFAWNELCDWYLEAVKERLRAGDAIAQAMALSCLDHVLRLLHPIMPFVTEELWSLLPGSRDFLMRAAW
;
A
#
# COMPACT_ATOMS: atom_id res chain seq x y z
N LYS A 1 -3.60 -33.95 -4.63
CA LYS A 1 -4.86 -33.77 -5.40
C LYS A 1 -5.87 -34.87 -5.13
N SER A 2 -5.44 -36.09 -4.79
CA SER A 2 -6.32 -37.25 -4.57
C SER A 2 -7.15 -37.20 -3.28
N LEU A 3 -6.82 -36.33 -2.31
CA LEU A 3 -7.47 -36.27 -1.00
C LEU A 3 -8.50 -35.11 -0.86
N GLY A 4 -8.83 -34.40 -1.94
CA GLY A 4 -9.77 -33.28 -1.86
C GLY A 4 -9.29 -32.07 -1.04
N THR A 5 -8.02 -32.05 -0.62
CA THR A 5 -7.43 -30.98 0.23
C THR A 5 -6.85 -29.80 -0.58
N GLY A 6 -6.97 -29.84 -1.90
CA GLY A 6 -6.52 -28.75 -2.76
C GLY A 6 -7.44 -27.52 -2.64
N VAL A 7 -6.85 -26.35 -2.43
CA VAL A 7 -7.58 -25.08 -2.45
C VAL A 7 -7.77 -24.63 -3.89
N ASP A 8 -9.00 -24.37 -4.31
CA ASP A 8 -9.29 -23.78 -5.62
C ASP A 8 -9.07 -22.24 -5.59
N PRO A 9 -8.05 -21.73 -6.30
CA PRO A 9 -7.81 -20.28 -6.35
C PRO A 9 -9.00 -19.50 -6.92
N ARG A 10 -9.76 -20.07 -7.84
CA ARG A 10 -10.89 -19.39 -8.49
C ARG A 10 -12.00 -19.06 -7.48
N GLY A 11 -12.30 -20.00 -6.59
CA GLY A 11 -13.27 -19.79 -5.51
C GLY A 11 -12.83 -18.67 -4.56
N LEU A 12 -11.55 -18.63 -4.20
CA LEU A 12 -10.98 -17.58 -3.37
C LEU A 12 -10.99 -16.20 -4.06
N ILE A 13 -10.62 -16.16 -5.34
CA ILE A 13 -10.64 -14.92 -6.14
C ILE A 13 -12.06 -14.38 -6.22
N SER A 14 -13.05 -15.23 -6.48
CA SER A 14 -14.45 -14.82 -6.55
C SER A 14 -14.95 -14.25 -5.21
N LYS A 15 -14.51 -14.81 -4.09
CA LYS A 15 -14.97 -14.42 -2.74
C LYS A 15 -14.23 -13.21 -2.17
N TYR A 16 -12.92 -13.13 -2.36
CA TYR A 16 -12.05 -12.16 -1.68
C TYR A 16 -11.38 -11.15 -2.61
N GLY A 17 -11.40 -11.37 -3.91
CA GLY A 17 -10.71 -10.58 -4.91
C GLY A 17 -9.28 -11.06 -5.17
N THR A 18 -8.77 -10.75 -6.36
CA THR A 18 -7.47 -11.23 -6.84
C THR A 18 -6.31 -10.72 -5.98
N ASP A 19 -6.32 -9.44 -5.62
CA ASP A 19 -5.22 -8.84 -4.83
C ASP A 19 -5.12 -9.41 -3.42
N ALA A 20 -6.25 -9.74 -2.79
CA ALA A 20 -6.22 -10.40 -1.47
C ALA A 20 -5.57 -11.79 -1.53
N VAL A 21 -5.87 -12.56 -2.58
CA VAL A 21 -5.26 -13.88 -2.79
C VAL A 21 -3.77 -13.75 -3.11
N ARG A 22 -3.38 -12.79 -3.95
CA ARG A 22 -1.97 -12.52 -4.29
C ARG A 22 -1.16 -12.06 -3.08
N ALA A 23 -1.70 -11.14 -2.29
CA ALA A 23 -1.06 -10.65 -1.06
C ALA A 23 -0.89 -11.77 -0.03
N TRP A 24 -1.91 -12.62 0.15
CA TRP A 24 -1.78 -13.80 0.97
C TRP A 24 -0.68 -14.73 0.45
N ALA A 25 -0.68 -15.06 -0.84
CA ALA A 25 0.33 -15.95 -1.43
C ALA A 25 1.75 -15.41 -1.23
N ALA A 26 1.97 -14.11 -1.47
CA ALA A 26 3.25 -13.46 -1.22
C ALA A 26 3.65 -13.51 0.26
N SER A 27 2.70 -13.30 1.18
CA SER A 27 2.95 -13.28 2.63
C SER A 27 3.35 -14.64 3.22
N VAL A 28 3.12 -15.72 2.49
CA VAL A 28 3.44 -17.08 2.92
C VAL A 28 4.49 -17.75 2.02
N ALA A 29 5.02 -17.02 1.04
CA ALA A 29 6.04 -17.52 0.11
C ALA A 29 7.40 -17.69 0.84
N MET A 30 7.56 -18.83 1.50
CA MET A 30 8.80 -19.24 2.16
C MET A 30 9.52 -20.29 1.31
N SER A 31 10.84 -20.28 1.32
CA SER A 31 11.69 -21.09 0.43
C SER A 31 11.68 -22.59 0.72
N SER A 32 11.10 -23.08 1.81
CA SER A 32 11.32 -24.46 2.24
C SER A 32 10.23 -25.15 3.06
N GLN A 33 9.04 -24.57 3.22
CA GLN A 33 8.00 -25.21 4.04
C GLN A 33 6.64 -25.22 3.34
N ASP A 34 5.93 -26.34 3.51
CA ASP A 34 4.51 -26.42 3.14
C ASP A 34 3.70 -25.45 4.00
N VAL A 35 2.94 -24.58 3.34
CA VAL A 35 2.12 -23.58 4.01
C VAL A 35 0.74 -24.15 4.27
N ARG A 36 0.34 -24.19 5.54
CA ARG A 36 -1.04 -24.51 5.90
C ARG A 36 -1.94 -23.36 5.43
N PHE A 37 -2.91 -23.70 4.58
CA PHE A 37 -3.91 -22.74 4.12
C PHE A 37 -4.80 -22.29 5.28
N ASP A 38 -4.98 -20.98 5.39
CA ASP A 38 -5.87 -20.32 6.34
C ASP A 38 -6.67 -19.23 5.60
N GLU A 39 -7.95 -19.51 5.41
CA GLU A 39 -8.86 -18.61 4.69
C GLU A 39 -9.05 -17.26 5.40
N SER A 40 -8.96 -17.23 6.72
CA SER A 40 -9.09 -16.00 7.52
C SER A 40 -7.99 -14.99 7.19
N ARG A 41 -6.80 -15.47 6.82
CA ARG A 41 -5.70 -14.60 6.38
C ARG A 41 -5.98 -13.95 5.02
N VAL A 42 -6.61 -14.68 4.09
CA VAL A 42 -7.03 -14.11 2.80
C VAL A 42 -8.08 -13.02 3.03
N GLU A 43 -9.04 -13.27 3.91
CA GLU A 43 -10.02 -12.25 4.32
C GLU A 43 -9.35 -11.02 4.95
N GLY A 44 -8.30 -11.21 5.74
CA GLY A 44 -7.49 -10.12 6.29
C GLY A 44 -6.94 -9.21 5.20
N TYR A 45 -6.42 -9.77 4.11
CA TYR A 45 -5.94 -8.98 2.97
C TYR A 45 -7.05 -8.30 2.17
N ARG A 46 -8.26 -8.87 2.10
CA ARG A 46 -9.42 -8.15 1.57
C ARG A 46 -9.74 -6.91 2.40
N ARG A 47 -9.70 -7.02 3.74
CA ARG A 47 -9.87 -5.86 4.63
C ARG A 47 -8.77 -4.83 4.42
N PHE A 48 -7.54 -5.27 4.11
CA PHE A 48 -6.44 -4.37 3.76
C PHE A 48 -6.71 -3.60 2.47
N CYS A 49 -7.22 -4.23 1.41
CA CYS A 49 -7.66 -3.52 0.20
C CYS A 49 -8.70 -2.45 0.53
N ASN A 50 -9.69 -2.76 1.36
CA ASN A 50 -10.71 -1.79 1.80
C ASN A 50 -10.11 -0.64 2.62
N LYS A 51 -9.10 -0.93 3.46
CA LYS A 51 -8.40 0.11 4.24
C LYS A 51 -7.62 1.06 3.33
N LEU A 52 -6.89 0.55 2.35
CA LEU A 52 -6.21 1.36 1.34
C LEU A 52 -7.19 2.25 0.58
N TRP A 53 -8.33 1.71 0.17
CA TRP A 53 -9.39 2.46 -0.50
C TRP A 53 -9.89 3.62 0.35
N ASN A 54 -10.22 3.36 1.61
CA ASN A 54 -10.71 4.38 2.53
C ASN A 54 -9.64 5.44 2.87
N ALA A 55 -8.38 5.04 3.03
CA ALA A 55 -7.27 5.97 3.22
C ALA A 55 -7.09 6.88 2.00
N THR A 56 -7.15 6.32 0.79
CA THR A 56 -7.10 7.11 -0.45
C THR A 56 -8.25 8.12 -0.50
N ARG A 57 -9.48 7.70 -0.20
CA ARG A 57 -10.63 8.61 -0.16
C ARG A 57 -10.44 9.75 0.85
N LEU A 58 -9.92 9.44 2.05
CA LEU A 58 -9.63 10.44 3.07
C LEU A 58 -8.62 11.47 2.57
N VAL A 59 -7.50 11.00 2.02
CA VAL A 59 -6.44 11.88 1.50
C VAL A 59 -6.97 12.74 0.36
N LEU A 60 -7.69 12.17 -0.59
CA LEU A 60 -8.26 12.90 -1.72
C LEU A 60 -9.31 13.92 -1.28
N SER A 61 -10.17 13.58 -0.32
CA SER A 61 -11.18 14.51 0.19
C SER A 61 -10.58 15.70 0.94
N SER A 62 -9.38 15.53 1.49
CA SER A 62 -8.65 16.59 2.19
C SER A 62 -7.72 17.40 1.30
N ALA A 63 -7.41 16.90 0.08
CA ALA A 63 -6.46 17.54 -0.82
C ALA A 63 -6.93 18.92 -1.36
N GLY A 64 -8.23 19.18 -1.35
CA GLY A 64 -8.81 20.48 -1.72
C GLY A 64 -8.28 21.00 -3.05
N THR A 65 -7.72 22.22 -3.04
CA THR A 65 -7.07 22.86 -4.20
C THR A 65 -5.56 22.64 -4.23
N THR A 66 -5.02 21.69 -3.44
CA THR A 66 -3.57 21.42 -3.45
C THR A 66 -3.12 21.06 -4.87
N PRO A 67 -2.04 21.69 -5.34
CA PRO A 67 -1.53 21.37 -6.67
C PRO A 67 -1.24 19.86 -6.80
N PRO A 68 -1.46 19.28 -7.99
CA PRO A 68 -1.15 17.88 -8.23
C PRO A 68 0.32 17.60 -7.89
N VAL A 69 0.56 16.55 -7.11
CA VAL A 69 1.92 16.04 -6.90
C VAL A 69 2.27 15.19 -8.12
N PRO A 70 3.27 15.59 -8.93
CA PRO A 70 3.66 14.77 -10.08
C PRO A 70 4.03 13.35 -9.64
N ALA A 71 3.73 12.38 -10.49
CA ALA A 71 4.09 11.00 -10.22
C ALA A 71 5.60 10.86 -10.02
N GLY A 72 6.02 10.29 -8.88
CA GLY A 72 7.44 10.12 -8.54
C GLY A 72 8.16 11.41 -8.12
N ALA A 73 7.44 12.51 -7.88
CA ALA A 73 8.05 13.69 -7.29
C ALA A 73 8.57 13.37 -5.88
N PRO A 74 9.71 13.97 -5.48
CA PRO A 74 10.19 13.82 -4.13
C PRO A 74 9.15 14.35 -3.12
N PRO A 75 9.07 13.76 -1.93
CA PRO A 75 8.19 14.26 -0.87
C PRO A 75 8.48 15.73 -0.58
N PRO A 76 7.47 16.50 -0.15
CA PRO A 76 7.68 17.89 0.24
C PRO A 76 8.62 17.97 1.45
N LYS A 77 9.26 19.12 1.63
CA LYS A 77 10.11 19.34 2.81
C LYS A 77 9.27 19.26 4.10
N PRO A 78 9.60 18.35 5.02
CA PRO A 78 8.82 18.15 6.24
C PRO A 78 8.92 19.38 7.15
N GLN A 79 7.80 19.80 7.74
CA GLN A 79 7.74 20.92 8.68
C GLN A 79 7.53 20.46 10.13
N ALA A 80 6.73 19.39 10.33
CA ALA A 80 6.39 18.89 11.64
C ALA A 80 7.18 17.60 11.97
N LEU A 81 7.12 17.17 13.23
CA LEU A 81 7.79 15.97 13.70
C LEU A 81 7.22 14.73 13.03
N GLU A 82 5.90 14.64 12.93
CA GLU A 82 5.19 13.54 12.29
C GLU A 82 5.53 13.41 10.80
N ASP A 83 5.76 14.55 10.09
CA ASP A 83 6.19 14.55 8.69
C ASP A 83 7.58 13.91 8.54
N ARG A 84 8.52 14.28 9.43
CA ARG A 84 9.87 13.68 9.44
C ARG A 84 9.84 12.21 9.79
N TRP A 85 8.99 11.85 10.74
CA TRP A 85 8.83 10.47 11.18
C TRP A 85 8.31 9.59 10.04
N ILE A 86 7.22 10.00 9.38
CA ILE A 86 6.64 9.17 8.30
C ILE A 86 7.58 9.01 7.11
N LEU A 87 8.36 10.04 6.76
CA LEU A 87 9.36 9.95 5.69
C LEU A 87 10.51 8.99 6.06
N SER A 88 10.97 9.01 7.30
CA SER A 88 11.96 8.06 7.79
C SER A 88 11.45 6.63 7.71
N ARG A 89 10.18 6.41 8.08
CA ARG A 89 9.53 5.09 8.00
C ARG A 89 9.34 4.63 6.57
N LEU A 90 8.93 5.54 5.68
CA LEU A 90 8.79 5.28 4.25
C LEU A 90 10.12 4.84 3.64
N SER A 91 11.20 5.57 3.92
CA SER A 91 12.54 5.25 3.43
C SER A 91 12.99 3.86 3.90
N HIS A 92 12.79 3.54 5.18
CA HIS A 92 13.10 2.23 5.71
C HIS A 92 12.29 1.12 5.03
N SER A 93 10.97 1.29 4.94
CA SER A 93 10.09 0.29 4.33
C SER A 93 10.39 0.10 2.84
N SER A 94 10.70 1.19 2.11
CA SER A 94 11.11 1.11 0.70
C SER A 94 12.37 0.26 0.52
N ALA A 95 13.38 0.47 1.37
CA ALA A 95 14.62 -0.31 1.32
C ALA A 95 14.36 -1.81 1.58
N VAL A 96 13.53 -2.13 2.59
CA VAL A 96 13.19 -3.53 2.93
C VAL A 96 12.39 -4.19 1.79
N VAL A 97 11.39 -3.48 1.24
CA VAL A 97 10.58 -4.01 0.12
C VAL A 97 11.45 -4.26 -1.10
N THR A 98 12.29 -3.31 -1.49
CA THR A 98 13.19 -3.44 -2.65
C THR A 98 14.13 -4.62 -2.46
N ALA A 99 14.84 -4.69 -1.34
CA ALA A 99 15.76 -5.80 -1.04
C ALA A 99 15.03 -7.15 -1.01
N GLY A 100 13.79 -7.18 -0.51
CA GLY A 100 12.99 -8.39 -0.48
C GLY A 100 12.56 -8.86 -1.87
N ILE A 101 12.17 -7.94 -2.76
CA ILE A 101 11.83 -8.26 -4.16
C ILE A 101 13.09 -8.77 -4.90
N GLU A 102 14.21 -8.06 -4.81
CA GLU A 102 15.47 -8.44 -5.45
C GLU A 102 16.02 -9.77 -4.94
N GLY A 103 15.83 -10.05 -3.64
CA GLY A 103 16.26 -11.29 -2.99
C GLY A 103 15.23 -12.42 -3.05
N PHE A 104 14.11 -12.26 -3.78
CA PHE A 104 12.99 -13.23 -3.84
C PHE A 104 12.39 -13.57 -2.47
N LYS A 105 12.49 -12.66 -1.51
CA LYS A 105 11.90 -12.75 -0.15
C LYS A 105 10.55 -12.02 -0.11
N PHE A 106 9.60 -12.51 -0.88
CA PHE A 106 8.29 -11.85 -1.05
C PHE A 106 7.51 -11.70 0.25
N GLN A 107 7.70 -12.60 1.20
CA GLN A 107 7.10 -12.50 2.52
C GLN A 107 7.58 -11.24 3.26
N ASP A 108 8.89 -10.98 3.25
CA ASP A 108 9.47 -9.81 3.92
C ASP A 108 8.98 -8.51 3.26
N SER A 109 8.95 -8.49 1.92
CA SER A 109 8.43 -7.35 1.15
C SER A 109 6.96 -7.08 1.47
N MET A 110 6.11 -8.11 1.46
CA MET A 110 4.69 -7.94 1.76
C MET A 110 4.47 -7.49 3.20
N ALA A 111 5.20 -8.06 4.15
CA ALA A 111 5.11 -7.70 5.57
C ALA A 111 5.52 -6.23 5.80
N ALA A 112 6.63 -5.77 5.18
CA ALA A 112 7.09 -4.39 5.32
C ALA A 112 6.12 -3.40 4.67
N ALA A 113 5.65 -3.67 3.45
CA ALA A 113 4.69 -2.82 2.77
C ALA A 113 3.35 -2.74 3.53
N TYR A 114 2.87 -3.87 4.04
CA TYR A 114 1.66 -3.93 4.87
C TYR A 114 1.83 -3.14 6.17
N ALA A 115 2.92 -3.35 6.90
CA ALA A 115 3.16 -2.66 8.17
C ALA A 115 3.23 -1.15 7.98
N PHE A 116 3.93 -0.68 6.96
CA PHE A 116 3.99 0.75 6.65
C PHE A 116 2.60 1.29 6.28
N ALA A 117 1.91 0.66 5.34
CA ALA A 117 0.62 1.16 4.87
C ALA A 117 -0.46 1.13 5.96
N TRP A 118 -0.59 0.01 6.68
CA TRP A 118 -1.64 -0.15 7.67
C TRP A 118 -1.32 0.58 8.97
N ASN A 119 -0.20 0.19 9.61
CA ASN A 119 0.07 0.65 10.98
C ASN A 119 0.63 2.07 10.99
N GLU A 120 1.59 2.38 10.10
CA GLU A 120 2.32 3.65 10.19
C GLU A 120 1.60 4.78 9.46
N LEU A 121 1.20 4.56 8.19
CA LEU A 121 0.48 5.59 7.44
C LEU A 121 -0.96 5.74 7.93
N CYS A 122 -1.77 4.66 7.91
CA CYS A 122 -3.20 4.78 8.16
C CYS A 122 -3.52 4.99 9.65
N ASP A 123 -2.92 4.18 10.55
CA ASP A 123 -3.31 4.20 11.97
C ASP A 123 -2.64 5.32 12.76
N TRP A 124 -1.43 5.74 12.35
CA TRP A 124 -0.71 6.78 13.06
C TRP A 124 -0.63 8.10 12.29
N TYR A 125 -0.02 8.12 11.12
CA TYR A 125 0.26 9.39 10.45
C TYR A 125 -1.02 10.14 10.06
N LEU A 126 -1.96 9.48 9.38
CA LEU A 126 -3.19 10.14 8.94
C LEU A 126 -4.05 10.63 10.12
N GLU A 127 -4.04 9.93 11.25
CA GLU A 127 -4.72 10.41 12.46
C GLU A 127 -3.95 11.57 13.11
N ALA A 128 -2.61 11.53 13.18
CA ALA A 128 -1.80 12.60 13.74
C ALA A 128 -1.95 13.93 12.97
N VAL A 129 -2.06 13.86 11.63
CA VAL A 129 -2.18 15.05 10.79
C VAL A 129 -3.63 15.45 10.49
N LYS A 130 -4.60 14.77 11.02
CA LYS A 130 -6.03 14.91 10.70
C LYS A 130 -6.53 16.35 10.83
N GLU A 131 -6.16 17.04 11.92
CA GLU A 131 -6.55 18.44 12.12
C GLU A 131 -5.85 19.38 11.13
N ARG A 132 -4.59 19.13 10.79
CA ARG A 132 -3.85 19.87 9.77
C ARG A 132 -4.52 19.69 8.39
N LEU A 133 -4.92 18.44 8.06
CA LEU A 133 -5.64 18.16 6.81
C LEU A 133 -6.98 18.91 6.75
N ARG A 134 -7.75 18.92 7.85
CA ARG A 134 -9.01 19.65 7.94
C ARG A 134 -8.84 21.16 7.83
N ALA A 135 -7.75 21.68 8.36
CA ALA A 135 -7.40 23.10 8.28
C ALA A 135 -6.88 23.53 6.89
N GLY A 136 -6.72 22.57 5.94
CA GLY A 136 -6.21 22.85 4.60
C GLY A 136 -4.70 23.10 4.55
N ASP A 137 -3.92 22.54 5.50
CA ASP A 137 -2.46 22.63 5.50
C ASP A 137 -1.89 21.95 4.24
N ALA A 138 -1.40 22.75 3.29
CA ALA A 138 -0.90 22.29 2.00
C ALA A 138 0.30 21.34 2.13
N ILE A 139 1.12 21.48 3.16
CA ILE A 139 2.26 20.58 3.39
C ILE A 139 1.77 19.22 3.89
N ALA A 140 0.83 19.20 4.85
CA ALA A 140 0.26 17.94 5.31
C ALA A 140 -0.47 17.20 4.18
N GLN A 141 -1.21 17.92 3.33
CA GLN A 141 -1.90 17.37 2.16
C GLN A 141 -0.91 16.78 1.15
N ALA A 142 0.12 17.54 0.76
CA ALA A 142 1.14 17.08 -0.17
C ALA A 142 1.94 15.89 0.40
N MET A 143 2.21 15.88 1.69
CA MET A 143 2.91 14.78 2.38
C MET A 143 2.06 13.51 2.38
N ALA A 144 0.76 13.62 2.71
CA ALA A 144 -0.16 12.47 2.69
C ALA A 144 -0.31 11.89 1.28
N LEU A 145 -0.43 12.76 0.24
CA LEU A 145 -0.46 12.34 -1.16
C LEU A 145 0.84 11.65 -1.57
N SER A 146 2.00 12.20 -1.18
CA SER A 146 3.30 11.60 -1.49
C SER A 146 3.48 10.22 -0.82
N CYS A 147 3.10 10.08 0.45
CA CYS A 147 3.15 8.78 1.13
C CYS A 147 2.22 7.76 0.47
N LEU A 148 1.02 8.17 0.06
CA LEU A 148 0.07 7.32 -0.65
C LEU A 148 0.63 6.87 -2.01
N ASP A 149 1.19 7.80 -2.80
CA ASP A 149 1.87 7.51 -4.07
C ASP A 149 2.90 6.39 -3.90
N HIS A 150 3.78 6.51 -2.91
CA HIS A 150 4.81 5.52 -2.64
C HIS A 150 4.25 4.18 -2.16
N VAL A 151 3.22 4.19 -1.29
CA VAL A 151 2.56 2.94 -0.85
C VAL A 151 2.00 2.17 -2.03
N LEU A 152 1.33 2.86 -2.97
CA LEU A 152 0.77 2.20 -4.15
C LEU A 152 1.87 1.57 -5.01
N ARG A 153 3.02 2.24 -5.17
CA ARG A 153 4.19 1.68 -5.86
C ARG A 153 4.77 0.46 -5.15
N LEU A 154 4.96 0.54 -3.83
CA LEU A 154 5.51 -0.56 -3.04
C LEU A 154 4.64 -1.82 -3.11
N LEU A 155 3.32 -1.66 -3.12
CA LEU A 155 2.35 -2.76 -3.17
C LEU A 155 2.09 -3.28 -4.58
N HIS A 156 2.32 -2.48 -5.62
CA HIS A 156 1.91 -2.80 -7.00
C HIS A 156 2.44 -4.14 -7.54
N PRO A 157 3.70 -4.54 -7.30
CA PRO A 157 4.20 -5.85 -7.77
C PRO A 157 3.37 -7.03 -7.26
N ILE A 158 2.77 -6.90 -6.08
CA ILE A 158 2.00 -7.96 -5.43
C ILE A 158 0.49 -7.76 -5.63
N MET A 159 0.00 -6.53 -5.51
CA MET A 159 -1.43 -6.15 -5.53
C MET A 159 -1.74 -5.17 -6.68
N PRO A 160 -1.60 -5.59 -7.97
CA PRO A 160 -1.63 -4.67 -9.10
C PRO A 160 -3.00 -4.04 -9.37
N PHE A 161 -4.11 -4.73 -9.07
CA PHE A 161 -5.44 -4.25 -9.50
C PHE A 161 -5.92 -3.08 -8.63
N VAL A 162 -5.93 -3.24 -7.31
CA VAL A 162 -6.36 -2.18 -6.40
C VAL A 162 -5.41 -0.98 -6.44
N THR A 163 -4.10 -1.23 -6.58
CA THR A 163 -3.13 -0.14 -6.62
C THR A 163 -3.21 0.65 -7.91
N GLU A 164 -3.45 0.01 -9.06
CA GLU A 164 -3.66 0.69 -10.34
C GLU A 164 -4.92 1.57 -10.30
N GLU A 165 -6.02 1.01 -9.79
CA GLU A 165 -7.27 1.75 -9.64
C GLU A 165 -7.11 2.98 -8.75
N LEU A 166 -6.51 2.81 -7.55
CA LEU A 166 -6.27 3.92 -6.64
C LEU A 166 -5.29 4.95 -7.21
N TRP A 167 -4.29 4.50 -7.95
CA TRP A 167 -3.34 5.38 -8.64
C TRP A 167 -4.00 6.29 -9.65
N SER A 168 -4.96 5.76 -10.41
CA SER A 168 -5.70 6.53 -11.41
C SER A 168 -6.53 7.67 -10.80
N LEU A 169 -6.89 7.55 -9.52
CA LEU A 169 -7.65 8.56 -8.79
C LEU A 169 -6.77 9.70 -8.23
N LEU A 170 -5.44 9.51 -8.16
CA LEU A 170 -4.57 10.53 -7.61
C LEU A 170 -4.50 11.77 -8.53
N PRO A 171 -4.38 13.00 -7.98
CA PRO A 171 -4.33 14.22 -8.76
C PRO A 171 -3.16 14.26 -9.75
N GLY A 172 -3.41 14.79 -10.94
CA GLY A 172 -2.41 14.93 -12.01
C GLY A 172 -2.62 13.97 -13.17
N SER A 173 -1.96 14.24 -14.30
CA SER A 173 -1.94 13.31 -15.43
C SER A 173 -1.00 12.16 -15.11
N ARG A 174 -1.53 10.94 -15.03
CA ARG A 174 -0.78 9.74 -14.68
C ARG A 174 -0.98 8.68 -15.75
N ASP A 175 0.12 8.12 -16.22
CA ASP A 175 0.11 6.87 -17.00
C ASP A 175 -0.11 5.68 -16.04
N PHE A 176 -0.14 4.47 -16.55
CA PHE A 176 -0.27 3.27 -15.73
C PHE A 176 0.83 3.19 -14.66
N LEU A 177 0.44 2.79 -13.45
CA LEU A 177 1.38 2.62 -12.35
C LEU A 177 2.48 1.60 -12.68
N MET A 178 2.13 0.52 -13.39
CA MET A 178 3.08 -0.49 -13.86
C MET A 178 4.22 0.05 -14.74
N ARG A 179 4.07 1.25 -15.31
CA ARG A 179 5.07 1.94 -16.15
C ARG A 179 5.77 3.08 -15.43
N ALA A 180 5.31 3.41 -14.23
CA ALA A 180 5.88 4.50 -13.47
C ALA A 180 7.31 4.16 -13.02
N ALA A 181 8.25 5.11 -13.17
CA ALA A 181 9.60 4.95 -12.67
C ALA A 181 9.60 4.82 -11.14
N TRP A 182 10.53 4.01 -10.66
CA TRP A 182 10.76 3.80 -9.23
C TRP A 182 11.76 4.83 -8.71
#